data_d76839e1af23d5ffb597757fe0f789b7
#
_entry.id   d76839e1af23d5ffb597757fe0f789b7
#
_cell.length_a   1.000
_cell.length_b   1.000
_cell.length_c   1.000
_cell.angle_alpha   90.00
_cell.angle_beta   90.00
_cell.angle_gamma   90.00
#
_symmetry.space_group_name_H-M   'P 1'
#
loop_
_entity.id
_entity.type
_entity.pdbx_description
1 polymer ?
#
loop_
_entity_poly.entity_id
_entity_poly.type
_entity_poly.pdbx_seq_one_letter_code
_entity_poly.pdbx_strand_id
1 'polypeptide(L)'
;WNCEHPKNKMLTPDFLNQQTPKFLHRFTWLEDSEIGSLPHNYNWLVGWYKEPQDGKPKILHYTEGGPWFDGYRECEYGDDWKKEVINLFSA
;
A
#
# COMPACT_ATOMS: atom_id res chain seq x y z
N TRP A 1 -9.43 -6.71 -2.08
CA TRP A 1 -9.75 -7.79 -1.13
C TRP A 1 -11.18 -8.28 -1.33
N ASN A 2 -11.35 -9.57 -1.55
CA ASN A 2 -12.68 -10.15 -1.70
C ASN A 2 -13.14 -10.78 -0.38
N CYS A 3 -13.94 -10.04 0.38
CA CYS A 3 -14.45 -10.49 1.67
C CYS A 3 -15.39 -11.71 1.57
N GLU A 4 -15.95 -11.95 0.39
CA GLU A 4 -16.87 -13.07 0.16
C GLU A 4 -16.14 -14.36 -0.24
N HIS A 5 -14.83 -14.29 -0.51
CA HIS A 5 -14.07 -15.49 -0.86
C HIS A 5 -14.12 -16.51 0.29
N PRO A 6 -14.51 -17.78 0.02
CA PRO A 6 -14.71 -18.76 1.09
C PRO A 6 -13.51 -18.96 2.00
N LYS A 7 -12.30 -18.94 1.48
CA LYS A 7 -11.08 -19.12 2.26
C LYS A 7 -10.80 -17.96 3.23
N ASN A 8 -11.33 -16.77 2.96
CA ASN A 8 -11.17 -15.62 3.85
C ASN A 8 -12.03 -15.74 5.12
N LYS A 9 -12.99 -16.63 5.14
CA LYS A 9 -13.84 -16.90 6.32
C LYS A 9 -13.07 -17.57 7.46
N MET A 10 -11.93 -18.19 7.16
CA MET A 10 -11.07 -18.77 8.19
C MET A 10 -10.31 -17.74 9.02
N LEU A 11 -10.30 -16.47 8.59
CA LEU A 11 -9.61 -15.39 9.28
C LEU A 11 -10.41 -14.91 10.50
N THR A 12 -10.60 -15.78 11.46
CA THR A 12 -11.19 -15.44 12.75
C THR A 12 -10.11 -14.94 13.72
N PRO A 13 -10.47 -14.21 14.79
CA PRO A 13 -9.50 -13.79 15.80
C PRO A 13 -8.69 -14.95 16.37
N ASP A 14 -9.33 -16.07 16.69
CA ASP A 14 -8.64 -17.25 17.21
C ASP A 14 -7.63 -17.82 16.22
N PHE A 15 -8.00 -17.93 14.95
CA PHE A 15 -7.10 -18.41 13.91
C PHE A 15 -5.90 -17.44 13.73
N LEU A 16 -6.17 -16.14 13.66
CA LEU A 16 -5.13 -15.13 13.49
C LEU A 16 -4.10 -15.15 14.62
N ASN A 17 -4.58 -15.33 15.85
CA ASN A 17 -3.70 -15.36 17.03
C ASN A 17 -2.76 -16.57 17.06
N GLN A 18 -3.07 -17.62 16.28
CA GLN A 18 -2.25 -18.84 16.19
C GLN A 18 -1.24 -18.78 15.04
N GLN A 19 -1.31 -17.77 14.17
CA GLN A 19 -0.46 -17.69 12.98
C GLN A 19 0.76 -16.82 13.20
N THR A 20 1.82 -17.10 12.43
CA THR A 20 3.01 -16.24 12.43
C THR A 20 2.75 -14.98 11.59
N PRO A 21 3.46 -13.87 11.85
CA PRO A 21 3.39 -12.68 10.99
C PRO A 21 3.71 -13.01 9.52
N LYS A 22 4.68 -13.89 9.28
CA LYS A 22 5.05 -14.32 7.92
C LYS A 22 3.89 -15.01 7.22
N PHE A 23 3.16 -15.89 7.91
CA PHE A 23 1.99 -16.59 7.35
C PHE A 23 0.94 -15.59 6.88
N LEU A 24 0.62 -14.61 7.73
CA LEU A 24 -0.38 -13.60 7.44
C LEU A 24 0.07 -12.65 6.32
N HIS A 25 1.31 -12.21 6.39
CA HIS A 25 1.87 -11.25 5.45
C HIS A 25 1.96 -11.78 4.02
N ARG A 26 2.14 -13.10 3.88
CA ARG A 26 2.23 -13.79 2.59
C ARG A 26 0.92 -14.37 2.10
N PHE A 27 -0.18 -14.11 2.79
CA PHE A 27 -1.50 -14.65 2.42
C PHE A 27 -1.48 -16.17 2.26
N THR A 28 -0.80 -16.87 3.19
CA THR A 28 -0.50 -18.30 3.05
C THR A 28 -1.74 -19.20 3.09
N TRP A 29 -2.90 -18.70 3.54
CA TRP A 29 -4.16 -19.44 3.47
C TRP A 29 -4.78 -19.47 2.07
N LEU A 30 -4.19 -18.74 1.10
CA LEU A 30 -4.64 -18.71 -0.28
C LEU A 30 -3.62 -19.40 -1.20
N GLU A 31 -4.11 -19.95 -2.31
CA GLU A 31 -3.23 -20.38 -3.39
C GLU A 31 -2.79 -19.17 -4.21
N ASP A 32 -1.64 -19.28 -4.86
CA ASP A 32 -1.12 -18.18 -5.70
C ASP A 32 -2.11 -17.79 -6.81
N SER A 33 -2.84 -18.77 -7.35
CA SER A 33 -3.86 -18.54 -8.38
C SER A 33 -5.07 -17.74 -7.87
N GLU A 34 -5.24 -17.64 -6.56
CA GLU A 34 -6.35 -16.92 -5.92
C GLU A 34 -5.96 -15.47 -5.58
N ILE A 35 -4.70 -15.12 -5.80
CA ILE A 35 -4.15 -13.79 -5.55
C ILE A 35 -3.92 -13.11 -6.89
N GLY A 36 -4.72 -12.10 -7.18
CA GLY A 36 -4.55 -11.28 -8.38
C GLY A 36 -3.52 -10.18 -8.20
N SER A 37 -3.22 -9.52 -9.30
CA SER A 37 -2.30 -8.37 -9.30
C SER A 37 -3.02 -7.11 -9.70
N LEU A 38 -2.63 -6.01 -9.09
CA LEU A 38 -3.03 -4.67 -9.50
C LEU A 38 -1.83 -3.98 -10.16
N PRO A 39 -2.07 -3.02 -11.08
CA PRO A 39 -0.98 -2.19 -11.59
C PRO A 39 -0.26 -1.47 -10.44
N HIS A 40 1.04 -1.24 -10.61
CA HIS A 40 1.87 -0.56 -9.60
C HIS A 40 1.34 0.83 -9.23
N ASN A 41 0.56 1.46 -10.12
CA ASN A 41 -0.04 2.77 -9.87
C ASN A 41 -0.92 2.80 -8.62
N TYR A 42 -1.48 1.66 -8.21
CA TYR A 42 -2.32 1.55 -7.02
C TYR A 42 -1.54 1.33 -5.73
N ASN A 43 -0.23 1.19 -5.82
CA ASN A 43 0.67 1.17 -4.67
C ASN A 43 2.07 1.56 -5.17
N TRP A 44 2.21 2.82 -5.54
CA TRP A 44 3.45 3.33 -6.09
C TRP A 44 4.47 3.52 -4.97
N LEU A 45 5.56 2.73 -5.03
CA LEU A 45 6.62 2.78 -4.02
C LEU A 45 7.58 3.92 -4.34
N VAL A 46 7.36 5.06 -3.71
CA VAL A 46 8.18 6.26 -3.91
C VAL A 46 9.63 5.97 -3.54
N GLY A 47 10.54 6.34 -4.42
CA GLY A 47 11.96 6.07 -4.27
C GLY A 47 12.42 4.72 -4.83
N TRP A 48 11.49 3.82 -5.13
CA TRP A 48 11.77 2.49 -5.67
C TRP A 48 11.35 2.33 -7.13
N TYR A 49 10.12 2.70 -7.46
CA TYR A 49 9.65 2.68 -8.84
C TYR A 49 10.06 3.96 -9.55
N LYS A 50 10.43 3.89 -10.82
CA LYS A 50 11.03 5.03 -11.52
C LYS A 50 10.15 5.65 -12.58
N GLU A 51 9.32 4.88 -13.26
CA GLU A 51 8.50 5.37 -14.36
C GLU A 51 7.10 4.76 -14.30
N PRO A 52 6.05 5.59 -14.04
CA PRO A 52 4.68 5.11 -14.13
C PRO A 52 4.35 4.69 -15.55
N GLN A 53 3.83 3.48 -15.73
CA GLN A 53 3.49 2.95 -17.07
C GLN A 53 2.17 3.48 -17.59
N ASP A 54 1.21 3.74 -16.73
CA ASP A 54 -0.16 4.11 -17.08
C ASP A 54 -0.58 5.45 -16.46
N GLY A 55 0.21 6.48 -16.71
CA GLY A 55 -0.06 7.81 -16.20
C GLY A 55 0.38 8.00 -14.75
N LYS A 56 -0.16 9.02 -14.11
CA LYS A 56 0.21 9.37 -12.73
C LYS A 56 -0.22 8.27 -11.76
N PRO A 57 0.64 7.94 -10.75
CA PRO A 57 0.25 7.03 -9.70
C PRO A 57 -1.02 7.47 -8.98
N LYS A 58 -1.86 6.51 -8.63
CA LYS A 58 -3.14 6.77 -7.92
C LYS A 58 -2.99 6.73 -6.41
N ILE A 59 -2.08 5.87 -5.92
CA ILE A 59 -1.78 5.76 -4.50
C ILE A 59 -0.27 5.82 -4.33
N LEU A 60 0.19 6.80 -3.59
CA LEU A 60 1.61 7.00 -3.30
C LEU A 60 1.96 6.39 -1.95
N HIS A 61 2.95 5.52 -1.94
CA HIS A 61 3.46 4.89 -0.73
C HIS A 61 4.89 5.39 -0.47
N TYR A 62 5.06 6.24 0.51
CA TYR A 62 6.37 6.79 0.88
C TYR A 62 7.12 5.78 1.74
N THR A 63 7.77 4.83 1.08
CA THR A 63 8.38 3.64 1.71
C THR A 63 9.55 3.95 2.63
N GLU A 64 10.37 4.95 2.26
CA GLU A 64 11.59 5.32 3.01
C GLU A 64 11.31 6.41 4.03
N GLY A 65 10.30 7.20 3.79
CA GLY A 65 9.91 8.35 4.56
C GLY A 65 9.26 9.40 3.67
N GLY A 66 8.43 10.23 4.22
CA GLY A 66 7.69 11.23 3.46
C GLY A 66 8.11 12.65 3.80
N PRO A 67 7.51 13.65 3.10
CA PRO A 67 7.88 15.06 3.22
C PRO A 67 7.70 15.64 4.63
N TRP A 68 7.04 14.95 5.53
CA TRP A 68 6.89 15.34 6.93
C TRP A 68 8.18 15.16 7.75
N PHE A 69 9.16 14.43 7.22
CA PHE A 69 10.48 14.30 7.80
C PHE A 69 11.46 15.26 7.13
N ASP A 70 12.33 15.90 7.91
CA ASP A 70 13.28 16.89 7.39
C ASP A 70 14.16 16.35 6.26
N GLY A 71 14.63 15.12 6.38
CA GLY A 71 15.48 14.50 5.36
C GLY A 71 14.76 14.13 4.07
N TYR A 72 13.42 14.21 4.03
CA TYR A 72 12.61 13.78 2.88
C TYR A 72 11.72 14.88 2.32
N ARG A 73 11.94 16.14 2.71
CA ARG A 73 11.09 17.27 2.27
C ARG A 73 11.03 17.45 0.76
N GLU A 74 12.10 17.12 0.07
CA GLU A 74 12.22 17.24 -1.39
C GLU A 74 12.18 15.88 -2.08
N CYS A 75 11.59 14.86 -1.44
CA CYS A 75 11.44 13.56 -2.06
C CYS A 75 10.50 13.60 -3.26
N GLU A 76 10.62 12.60 -4.11
CA GLU A 76 9.72 12.41 -5.26
C GLU A 76 8.26 12.42 -4.80
N TYR A 77 7.38 13.10 -5.53
CA TYR A 77 5.98 13.30 -5.18
C TYR A 77 5.75 14.00 -3.82
N GLY A 78 6.78 14.64 -3.26
CA GLY A 78 6.63 15.39 -2.01
C GLY A 78 5.66 16.56 -2.12
N ASP A 79 5.63 17.20 -3.29
CA ASP A 79 4.72 18.33 -3.55
C ASP A 79 3.25 17.90 -3.56
N ASP A 80 2.96 16.69 -4.01
CA ASP A 80 1.61 16.13 -3.96
C ASP A 80 1.10 16.05 -2.53
N TRP A 81 1.91 15.56 -1.61
CA TRP A 81 1.56 15.49 -0.18
C TRP A 81 1.38 16.89 0.41
N LYS A 82 2.31 17.81 0.11
CA LYS A 82 2.23 19.20 0.60
C LYS A 82 0.94 19.88 0.15
N LYS A 83 0.54 19.64 -1.10
CA LYS A 83 -0.70 20.17 -1.65
C LYS A 83 -1.92 19.66 -0.89
N GLU A 84 -1.96 18.38 -0.55
CA GLU A 84 -3.08 17.80 0.21
C GLU A 84 -3.14 18.37 1.63
N VAL A 85 -2.00 18.60 2.26
CA VAL A 85 -1.97 19.28 3.58
C VAL A 85 -2.56 20.67 3.48
N ILE A 86 -2.19 21.45 2.46
CA ILE A 86 -2.74 22.78 2.23
C ILE A 86 -4.26 22.71 2.03
N ASN A 87 -4.72 21.78 1.21
CA ASN A 87 -6.14 21.58 0.94
C ASN A 87 -6.91 21.26 2.23
N LEU A 88 -6.35 20.41 3.08
CA LEU A 88 -6.96 20.02 4.34
C LEU A 88 -7.21 21.22 5.25
N PHE A 89 -6.23 22.13 5.36
CA PHE A 89 -6.30 23.28 6.23
C PHE A 89 -6.99 24.49 5.60
N SER A 90 -7.28 24.44 4.31
CA SER A 90 -7.97 25.51 3.58
C SER A 90 -9.47 25.25 3.37
N ALA A 91 -9.93 24.08 3.78
CA ALA A 91 -11.33 23.66 3.59
C ALA A 91 -12.28 24.33 4.59
#